data_38198b12ab29828b11da3531d03cdfee
#
_entry.id   38198b12ab29828b11da3531d03cdfee
#
_cell.length_a   1.000
_cell.length_b   1.000
_cell.length_c   1.000
_cell.angle_alpha   90.00
_cell.angle_beta   90.00
_cell.angle_gamma   90.00
#
_symmetry.space_group_name_H-M   'P 1'
#
loop_
_entity.id
_entity.type
_entity.pdbx_description
1 polymer ?
#
loop_
_entity_poly.entity_id
_entity_poly.type
_entity_poly.pdbx_seq_one_letter_code
_entity_poly.pdbx_strand_id
1 'polypeptide(L)'
;MAKLTIALMDSPYESGTTTTAMRIVDAAVRKGHSVNVFAYEGAVSLTMKEQKGHPNPVKGTTIEEAKHPTTANFVAGLLATGKVEWINCGMCVDERGSGDWIEGPRRGGPGDLLKWSEESDNTLIMGTR
;
A
#
# COMPACT_ATOMS: atom_id res chain seq x y z
N MET A 1 -0.43 -15.58 16.35
CA MET A 1 0.09 -14.56 15.43
C MET A 1 0.41 -15.20 14.10
N ALA A 2 -0.03 -14.61 13.02
CA ALA A 2 0.26 -15.09 11.68
C ALA A 2 1.09 -14.05 10.91
N LYS A 3 1.72 -14.49 9.85
CA LYS A 3 2.41 -13.63 8.88
C LYS A 3 1.68 -13.70 7.56
N LEU A 4 1.28 -12.55 7.05
CA LEU A 4 0.54 -12.43 5.80
C LEU A 4 1.37 -11.68 4.77
N THR A 5 1.21 -12.05 3.51
CA THR A 5 1.78 -11.31 2.38
C THR A 5 0.63 -10.87 1.48
N ILE A 6 0.62 -9.59 1.13
CA ILE A 6 -0.38 -9.03 0.22
C ILE A 6 0.34 -8.38 -0.95
N ALA A 7 0.01 -8.79 -2.16
CA ALA A 7 0.50 -8.17 -3.39
C ALA A 7 -0.60 -7.25 -3.94
N LEU A 8 -0.25 -5.98 -4.17
CA LEU A 8 -1.16 -4.96 -4.68
C LEU A 8 -0.74 -4.50 -6.06
N MET A 9 -1.69 -4.29 -6.97
CA MET A 9 -1.38 -3.83 -8.31
C MET A 9 -2.08 -2.53 -8.74
N ASP A 10 -3.15 -2.11 -8.06
CA ASP A 10 -3.91 -0.94 -8.50
C ASP A 10 -3.33 0.38 -8.01
N SER A 11 -3.37 1.39 -8.88
CA SER A 11 -2.96 2.76 -8.56
C SER A 11 -3.86 3.40 -7.49
N PRO A 12 -3.39 4.48 -6.84
CA PRO A 12 -4.23 5.23 -5.93
C PRO A 12 -5.53 5.67 -6.62
N TYR A 13 -6.64 5.42 -5.96
CA TYR A 13 -7.97 5.86 -6.40
C TYR A 13 -8.47 5.30 -7.73
N GLU A 14 -7.75 4.34 -8.32
CA GLU A 14 -8.18 3.68 -9.55
C GLU A 14 -9.39 2.78 -9.31
N SER A 15 -9.43 2.14 -8.15
CA SER A 15 -10.54 1.30 -7.72
C SER A 15 -10.62 1.26 -6.20
N GLY A 16 -11.68 0.68 -5.67
CA GLY A 16 -11.83 0.46 -4.23
C GLY A 16 -10.92 -0.64 -3.69
N THR A 17 -10.32 -1.43 -4.56
CA THR A 17 -9.48 -2.58 -4.15
C THR A 17 -8.30 -2.16 -3.30
N THR A 18 -7.61 -1.09 -3.68
CA THR A 18 -6.45 -0.58 -2.94
C THR A 18 -6.83 -0.18 -1.51
N THR A 19 -7.91 0.58 -1.36
CA THR A 19 -8.38 0.99 -0.04
C THR A 19 -8.80 -0.21 0.79
N THR A 20 -9.49 -1.15 0.17
CA THR A 20 -9.90 -2.40 0.84
C THR A 20 -8.68 -3.18 1.32
N ALA A 21 -7.66 -3.31 0.47
CA ALA A 21 -6.43 -4.00 0.82
C ALA A 21 -5.73 -3.34 2.01
N MET A 22 -5.61 -2.02 2.03
CA MET A 22 -5.00 -1.31 3.15
C MET A 22 -5.80 -1.47 4.44
N ARG A 23 -7.11 -1.54 4.34
CA ARG A 23 -7.98 -1.82 5.51
C ARG A 23 -7.81 -3.24 6.01
N ILE A 24 -7.58 -4.19 5.12
CA ILE A 24 -7.26 -5.58 5.51
C ILE A 24 -5.92 -5.61 6.27
N VAL A 25 -4.92 -4.88 5.78
CA VAL A 25 -3.63 -4.77 6.47
C VAL A 25 -3.83 -4.20 7.88
N ASP A 26 -4.57 -3.12 8.01
CA ASP A 26 -4.86 -2.51 9.31
C ASP A 26 -5.56 -3.50 10.24
N ALA A 27 -6.57 -4.19 9.75
CA ALA A 27 -7.29 -5.20 10.54
C ALA A 27 -6.38 -6.33 11.00
N ALA A 28 -5.49 -6.81 10.13
CA ALA A 28 -4.54 -7.85 10.48
C ALA A 28 -3.56 -7.39 11.57
N VAL A 29 -3.04 -6.17 11.44
CA VAL A 29 -2.14 -5.58 12.44
C VAL A 29 -2.85 -5.44 13.78
N ARG A 30 -4.09 -5.00 13.80
CA ARG A 30 -4.89 -4.87 15.03
C ARG A 30 -5.12 -6.20 15.72
N LYS A 31 -5.14 -7.30 14.95
CA LYS A 31 -5.22 -8.65 15.51
C LYS A 31 -3.87 -9.21 15.98
N GLY A 32 -2.80 -8.46 15.81
CA GLY A 32 -1.48 -8.87 16.22
C GLY A 32 -0.67 -9.62 15.17
N HIS A 33 -1.14 -9.65 13.92
CA HIS A 33 -0.40 -10.28 12.82
C HIS A 33 0.63 -9.32 12.23
N SER A 34 1.65 -9.87 11.60
CA SER A 34 2.58 -9.09 10.78
C SER A 34 2.21 -9.23 9.31
N VAL A 35 2.46 -8.17 8.53
CA VAL A 35 2.06 -8.12 7.13
C VAL A 35 3.19 -7.61 6.27
N ASN A 36 3.45 -8.31 5.17
CA ASN A 36 4.33 -7.86 4.11
C ASN A 36 3.45 -7.36 2.95
N VAL A 37 3.75 -6.20 2.42
CA VAL A 37 3.03 -5.66 1.26
C VAL A 37 3.99 -5.48 0.09
N PHE A 38 3.70 -6.16 -1.01
CA PHE A 38 4.44 -6.02 -2.26
C PHE A 38 3.60 -5.22 -3.24
N ALA A 39 4.02 -3.99 -3.51
CA ALA A 39 3.34 -3.12 -4.47
C ALA A 39 4.00 -3.23 -5.84
N TYR A 40 3.21 -3.54 -6.87
CA TYR A 40 3.68 -3.62 -8.25
C TYR A 40 2.65 -2.97 -9.17
N GLU A 41 2.96 -2.84 -10.45
CA GLU A 41 2.13 -2.07 -11.37
C GLU A 41 1.86 -0.68 -10.80
N GLY A 42 0.66 -0.15 -10.93
CA GLY A 42 0.29 1.18 -10.45
C GLY A 42 0.37 1.38 -8.94
N ALA A 43 0.37 0.29 -8.17
CA ALA A 43 0.43 0.38 -6.72
C ALA A 43 1.74 0.97 -6.18
N VAL A 44 2.81 1.01 -7.00
CA VAL A 44 4.06 1.68 -6.60
C VAL A 44 3.87 3.17 -6.38
N SER A 45 2.79 3.75 -6.88
CA SER A 45 2.48 5.17 -6.69
C SER A 45 1.77 5.47 -5.37
N LEU A 46 1.36 4.44 -4.61
CA LEU A 46 0.70 4.63 -3.32
C LEU A 46 1.57 5.36 -2.30
N THR A 47 2.87 5.23 -2.41
CA THR A 47 3.84 5.75 -1.45
C THR A 47 4.53 7.02 -1.89
N MET A 48 4.15 7.61 -3.03
CA MET A 48 4.78 8.84 -3.53
C MET A 48 4.59 9.98 -2.54
N LYS A 49 5.65 10.77 -2.33
CA LYS A 49 5.62 11.93 -1.43
C LYS A 49 4.70 13.03 -1.92
N GLU A 50 4.66 13.26 -3.22
CA GLU A 50 3.90 14.35 -3.85
C GLU A 50 2.44 13.96 -4.02
N GLN A 51 1.72 13.94 -2.91
CA GLN A 51 0.27 13.69 -2.90
C GLN A 51 -0.44 14.83 -2.21
N LYS A 52 -1.60 15.20 -2.75
CA LYS A 52 -2.44 16.25 -2.17
C LYS A 52 -3.80 15.68 -1.80
N GLY A 53 -4.32 16.12 -0.67
CA GLY A 53 -5.70 15.82 -0.30
C GLY A 53 -6.67 16.46 -1.32
N HIS A 54 -7.87 15.96 -1.33
CA HIS A 54 -8.91 16.48 -2.22
C HIS A 54 -10.23 16.63 -1.46
N PRO A 55 -11.09 17.57 -1.86
CA PRO A 55 -12.40 17.70 -1.25
C PRO A 55 -13.30 16.54 -1.69
N ASN A 56 -14.39 16.33 -0.98
CA ASN A 56 -15.41 15.38 -1.41
C ASN A 56 -16.51 16.14 -2.15
N PRO A 57 -16.53 16.15 -3.50
CA PRO A 57 -17.50 16.92 -4.25
C PRO A 57 -18.93 16.40 -4.12
N VAL A 58 -19.08 15.10 -3.83
CA VAL A 58 -20.41 14.49 -3.66
C VAL A 58 -21.07 15.00 -2.39
N LYS A 59 -20.31 15.13 -1.30
CA LYS A 59 -20.80 15.63 -0.02
C LYS A 59 -20.66 17.14 0.12
N GLY A 60 -20.00 17.79 -0.82
CA GLY A 60 -19.77 19.24 -0.75
C GLY A 60 -18.80 19.65 0.35
N THR A 61 -17.98 18.72 0.85
CA THR A 61 -17.03 19.03 1.92
C THR A 61 -15.70 19.52 1.35
N THR A 62 -15.05 20.43 2.09
CA THR A 62 -13.71 20.92 1.76
C THR A 62 -12.65 19.85 2.10
N ILE A 63 -11.40 20.10 1.70
CA ILE A 63 -10.27 19.22 2.05
C ILE A 63 -10.17 19.06 3.57
N GLU A 64 -10.27 20.17 4.30
CA GLU A 64 -10.17 20.19 5.77
C GLU A 64 -11.30 19.43 6.44
N GLU A 65 -12.50 19.54 5.91
CA GLU A 65 -13.68 18.87 6.46
C GLU A 65 -13.68 17.36 6.15
N ALA A 66 -13.23 16.98 4.96
CA ALA A 66 -13.22 15.59 4.53
C ALA A 66 -12.26 14.73 5.35
N LYS A 67 -11.12 15.30 5.76
CA LYS A 67 -10.10 14.63 6.60
C LYS A 67 -9.68 13.26 6.08
N HIS A 68 -9.72 13.04 4.79
CA HIS A 68 -9.26 11.80 4.19
C HIS A 68 -7.74 11.80 4.09
N PRO A 69 -7.07 10.79 4.62
CA PRO A 69 -5.63 10.68 4.42
C PRO A 69 -5.32 10.38 2.95
N THR A 70 -4.18 10.88 2.48
CA THR A 70 -3.64 10.41 1.21
C THR A 70 -3.20 8.96 1.37
N THR A 71 -3.00 8.24 0.24
CA THR A 71 -2.52 6.86 0.32
C THR A 71 -1.14 6.80 1.00
N ALA A 72 -0.26 7.78 0.72
CA ALA A 72 1.05 7.85 1.38
C ALA A 72 0.92 8.00 2.89
N ASN A 73 -0.01 8.84 3.36
CA ASN A 73 -0.25 9.01 4.80
C ASN A 73 -0.78 7.72 5.44
N PHE A 74 -1.67 7.02 4.74
CA PHE A 74 -2.20 5.75 5.23
C PHE A 74 -1.08 4.72 5.36
N VAL A 75 -0.25 4.59 4.33
CA VAL A 75 0.89 3.66 4.36
C VAL A 75 1.87 4.03 5.47
N ALA A 76 2.18 5.32 5.63
CA ALA A 76 3.05 5.78 6.72
C ALA A 76 2.51 5.35 8.09
N GLY A 77 1.20 5.45 8.29
CA GLY A 77 0.56 5.01 9.53
C GLY A 77 0.70 3.51 9.75
N LEU A 78 0.55 2.72 8.71
CA LEU A 78 0.72 1.26 8.79
C LEU A 78 2.17 0.89 9.12
N LEU A 79 3.13 1.54 8.46
CA LEU A 79 4.56 1.29 8.71
C LEU A 79 4.97 1.67 10.12
N ALA A 80 4.37 2.72 10.69
CA ALA A 80 4.65 3.18 12.04
C ALA A 80 4.30 2.15 13.11
N THR A 81 3.44 1.18 12.80
CA THR A 81 3.10 0.11 13.75
C THR A 81 4.27 -0.85 14.01
N GLY A 82 5.28 -0.85 13.15
CA GLY A 82 6.40 -1.79 13.22
C GLY A 82 6.07 -3.21 12.79
N LYS A 83 4.85 -3.46 12.33
CA LYS A 83 4.37 -4.80 11.92
C LYS A 83 4.17 -4.95 10.43
N VAL A 84 4.44 -3.91 9.67
CA VAL A 84 4.25 -3.90 8.22
C VAL A 84 5.57 -3.61 7.52
N GLU A 85 5.95 -4.46 6.57
CA GLU A 85 7.05 -4.19 5.65
C GLU A 85 6.47 -3.92 4.27
N TRP A 86 7.09 -3.00 3.52
CA TRP A 86 6.59 -2.57 2.22
C TRP A 86 7.70 -2.57 1.19
N ILE A 87 7.49 -3.25 0.07
CA ILE A 87 8.39 -3.24 -1.08
C ILE A 87 7.64 -2.68 -2.28
N ASN A 88 8.29 -1.74 -2.98
CA ASN A 88 7.85 -1.29 -4.30
C ASN A 88 8.66 -2.03 -5.37
N CYS A 89 7.97 -2.62 -6.35
CA CYS A 89 8.63 -3.27 -7.48
C CYS A 89 9.44 -2.25 -8.27
N GLY A 90 10.76 -2.44 -8.34
CA GLY A 90 11.66 -1.49 -8.95
C GLY A 90 11.40 -1.25 -10.43
N MET A 91 11.09 -2.28 -11.19
CA MET A 91 10.78 -2.14 -12.61
C MET A 91 9.51 -1.31 -12.82
N CYS A 92 8.49 -1.55 -12.02
CA CYS A 92 7.25 -0.77 -12.09
C CYS A 92 7.47 0.69 -11.69
N VAL A 93 8.34 0.93 -10.72
CA VAL A 93 8.75 2.27 -10.31
C VAL A 93 9.44 3.00 -11.47
N ASP A 94 10.41 2.34 -12.11
CA ASP A 94 11.18 2.94 -13.20
C ASP A 94 10.28 3.27 -14.40
N GLU A 95 9.36 2.39 -14.74
CA GLU A 95 8.42 2.60 -15.83
C GLU A 95 7.50 3.81 -15.61
N ARG A 96 7.20 4.13 -14.36
CA ARG A 96 6.23 5.17 -13.98
C ARG A 96 6.83 6.43 -13.41
N GLY A 97 8.14 6.46 -13.21
CA GLY A 97 8.79 7.59 -12.57
C GLY A 97 8.34 7.79 -11.12
N SER A 98 7.98 6.70 -10.41
CA SER A 98 7.41 6.76 -9.06
C SER A 98 8.47 6.56 -7.96
N GLY A 99 9.71 6.95 -8.22
CA GLY A 99 10.83 6.68 -7.32
C GLY A 99 10.96 7.60 -6.10
N ASP A 100 10.20 8.68 -6.03
CA ASP A 100 10.26 9.60 -4.90
C ASP A 100 9.15 9.27 -3.90
N TRP A 101 9.40 8.23 -3.11
CA TRP A 101 8.43 7.77 -2.11
C TRP A 101 8.82 8.16 -0.69
N ILE A 102 7.86 8.02 0.23
CA ILE A 102 8.03 8.28 1.66
C ILE A 102 9.09 7.35 2.27
N GLU A 103 9.58 7.70 3.45
CA GLU A 103 10.50 6.83 4.18
C GLU A 103 9.79 5.56 4.64
N GLY A 104 10.50 4.43 4.56
CA GLY A 104 10.01 3.12 5.01
C GLY A 104 9.92 2.08 3.91
N PRO A 105 9.22 2.31 2.80
CA PRO A 105 9.22 1.39 1.68
C PRO A 105 10.61 1.22 1.08
N ARG A 106 10.89 0.02 0.58
CA ARG A 106 12.17 -0.24 -0.09
C ARG A 106 11.94 -0.80 -1.50
N ARG A 107 12.96 -0.71 -2.32
CA ARG A 107 12.94 -1.24 -3.68
C ARG A 107 13.16 -2.75 -3.64
N GLY A 108 12.44 -3.50 -4.47
CA GLY A 108 12.63 -4.93 -4.61
C GLY A 108 12.07 -5.43 -5.93
N GLY A 109 11.88 -6.74 -6.03
CA GLY A 109 11.41 -7.38 -7.24
C GLY A 109 10.61 -8.64 -6.97
N PRO A 110 10.20 -9.36 -8.04
CA PRO A 110 9.37 -10.57 -7.89
C PRO A 110 9.99 -11.65 -7.00
N GLY A 111 11.32 -11.71 -6.94
CA GLY A 111 12.01 -12.65 -6.04
C GLY A 111 11.69 -12.39 -4.57
N ASP A 112 11.51 -11.13 -4.20
CA ASP A 112 11.12 -10.76 -2.83
C ASP A 112 9.69 -11.20 -2.54
N LEU A 113 8.80 -11.06 -3.50
CA LEU A 113 7.42 -11.54 -3.36
C LEU A 113 7.40 -13.06 -3.17
N LEU A 114 8.16 -13.78 -3.99
CA LEU A 114 8.25 -15.23 -3.86
C LEU A 114 8.76 -15.64 -2.48
N LYS A 115 9.83 -15.02 -2.02
CA LYS A 115 10.40 -15.30 -0.70
C LYS A 115 9.37 -15.04 0.41
N TRP A 116 8.70 -13.91 0.35
CA TRP A 116 7.67 -13.56 1.34
C TRP A 116 6.51 -14.55 1.32
N SER A 117 6.12 -14.98 0.12
CA SER A 117 5.03 -15.95 -0.04
C SER A 117 5.40 -17.28 0.62
N GLU A 118 6.64 -17.73 0.44
CA GLU A 118 7.13 -18.97 1.05
C GLU A 118 7.19 -18.89 2.58
N GLU A 119 7.45 -17.70 3.12
CA GLU A 119 7.59 -17.48 4.56
C GLU A 119 6.27 -17.14 5.25
N SER A 120 5.22 -16.88 4.50
CA SER A 120 3.94 -16.42 5.04
C SER A 120 2.96 -17.57 5.28
N ASP A 121 2.08 -17.38 6.23
CA ASP A 121 0.98 -18.31 6.49
C ASP A 121 -0.08 -18.22 5.40
N ASN A 122 -0.24 -17.04 4.79
CA ASN A 122 -1.17 -16.85 3.70
C ASN A 122 -0.69 -15.70 2.81
N THR A 123 -1.05 -15.76 1.52
CA THR A 123 -0.72 -14.73 0.53
C THR A 123 -1.96 -14.37 -0.25
N LEU A 124 -2.25 -13.06 -0.34
CA LEU A 124 -3.35 -12.52 -1.13
C LEU A 124 -2.77 -11.69 -2.27
N ILE A 125 -3.34 -11.85 -3.46
CA ILE A 125 -3.02 -10.98 -4.60
C ILE A 125 -4.29 -10.20 -4.91
N MET A 126 -4.20 -8.87 -4.83
CA MET A 126 -5.36 -7.99 -4.96
C MET A 126 -5.14 -6.98 -6.07
N GLY A 127 -6.10 -6.92 -6.98
CA GLY A 127 -6.09 -6.00 -8.09
C GLY A 127 -7.26 -6.26 -9.02
N THR A 128 -7.41 -5.37 -10.02
CA THR A 128 -8.51 -5.43 -10.96
C THR A 128 -8.13 -6.09 -12.30
N ARG A 129 -6.89 -6.53 -12.44
CA ARG A 129 -6.36 -7.06 -13.71
C ARG A 129 -5.73 -8.42 -13.55
#